data_3a2673a81cbc8968f77a7c0970843a5b
#
_entry.id   3a2673a81cbc8968f77a7c0970843a5b
#
_cell.length_a   1.000
_cell.length_b   1.000
_cell.length_c   1.000
_cell.angle_alpha   90.00
_cell.angle_beta   90.00
_cell.angle_gamma   90.00
#
_symmetry.space_group_name_H-M   'P 1'
#
loop_
_entity.id
_entity.type
_entity.pdbx_description
1 polymer ?
#
loop_
_entity_poly.entity_id
_entity_poly.type
_entity_poly.pdbx_seq_one_letter_code
_entity_poly.pdbx_strand_id
1 'polypeptide(L)'
;MNTLFVAMQDDDTRRWTPVARLTREDGQYRFVYTQGATRVPGFETFGRMSNLEAEYVSDALFPLFANRVLAKVRPEYPRYMRWLGLEQGRADAMDELGRTGGIRATDGLELVPCPEPTDDGRYEIRFFARGLRHLPDEYQASFDVLEVGQRLYLMRDPQNDFDAMALMMRTGDP
;
A
#
# COMPACT_ATOMS: atom_id res chain seq x y z
N MET A 1 12.61 -2.99 2.11
CA MET A 1 11.43 -2.67 2.98
C MET A 1 11.11 -3.87 3.83
N ASN A 2 10.99 -3.71 5.16
CA ASN A 2 10.91 -4.86 6.05
C ASN A 2 9.52 -5.06 6.69
N THR A 3 8.68 -4.03 6.73
CA THR A 3 7.38 -4.11 7.40
C THR A 3 6.28 -3.43 6.58
N LEU A 4 5.15 -4.12 6.44
CA LEU A 4 3.93 -3.64 5.80
C LEU A 4 2.75 -3.80 6.76
N PHE A 5 1.89 -2.80 6.85
CA PHE A 5 0.56 -2.97 7.40
C PHE A 5 -0.36 -3.57 6.34
N VAL A 6 -1.18 -4.52 6.74
CA VAL A 6 -2.30 -5.03 5.96
C VAL A 6 -3.52 -4.25 6.40
N ALA A 7 -4.01 -3.37 5.55
CA ALA A 7 -5.20 -2.57 5.81
C ALA A 7 -6.40 -3.17 5.08
N MET A 8 -7.55 -3.13 5.73
CA MET A 8 -8.83 -3.53 5.17
C MET A 8 -9.74 -2.32 5.06
N GLN A 9 -10.39 -2.18 3.90
CA GLN A 9 -11.37 -1.14 3.70
C GLN A 9 -12.75 -1.61 4.16
N ASP A 10 -13.40 -0.82 4.95
CA ASP A 10 -14.81 -1.00 5.32
C ASP A 10 -15.69 -0.60 4.13
N ASP A 11 -16.63 -1.46 3.75
CA ASP A 11 -17.45 -1.27 2.55
C ASP A 11 -18.44 -0.11 2.68
N ASP A 12 -18.96 0.14 3.87
CA ASP A 12 -19.96 1.17 4.13
C ASP A 12 -19.32 2.55 4.35
N THR A 13 -18.31 2.62 5.20
CA THR A 13 -17.67 3.89 5.61
C THR A 13 -16.47 4.26 4.74
N ARG A 14 -16.00 3.34 3.91
CA ARG A 14 -14.78 3.45 3.08
C ARG A 14 -13.50 3.70 3.89
N ARG A 15 -13.55 3.55 5.20
CA ARG A 15 -12.40 3.71 6.08
C ARG A 15 -11.43 2.55 5.96
N TRP A 16 -10.15 2.86 6.01
CA TRP A 16 -9.09 1.86 6.08
C TRP A 16 -8.69 1.57 7.52
N THR A 17 -8.66 0.31 7.89
CA THR A 17 -8.25 -0.15 9.22
C THR A 17 -7.07 -1.11 9.07
N PRO A 18 -5.91 -0.83 9.68
CA PRO A 18 -4.79 -1.78 9.72
C PRO A 18 -5.20 -3.00 10.56
N VAL A 19 -5.43 -4.14 9.91
CA VAL A 19 -5.90 -5.39 10.55
C VAL A 19 -4.76 -6.36 10.85
N ALA A 20 -3.62 -6.21 10.18
CA ALA A 20 -2.45 -7.05 10.42
C ALA A 20 -1.15 -6.34 10.05
N ARG A 21 -0.03 -6.97 10.41
CA ARG A 21 1.31 -6.57 10.04
C ARG A 21 2.06 -7.77 9.45
N LEU A 22 2.67 -7.55 8.30
CA LEU A 22 3.58 -8.47 7.64
C LEU A 22 5.00 -7.91 7.77
N THR A 23 5.91 -8.68 8.34
CA THR A 23 7.31 -8.28 8.52
C THR A 23 8.21 -9.33 7.88
N ARG A 24 9.37 -8.90 7.37
CA ARG A 24 10.44 -9.79 6.92
C ARG A 24 11.69 -9.52 7.73
N GLU A 25 12.14 -10.52 8.46
CA GLU A 25 13.34 -10.50 9.31
C GLU A 25 14.11 -11.80 9.13
N ASP A 26 15.42 -11.71 9.00
CA ASP A 26 16.34 -12.87 8.88
C ASP A 26 15.93 -13.90 7.80
N GLY A 27 15.35 -13.41 6.71
CA GLY A 27 14.88 -14.23 5.60
C GLY A 27 13.50 -14.83 5.79
N GLN A 28 12.90 -14.71 6.97
CA GLN A 28 11.57 -15.22 7.30
C GLN A 28 10.50 -14.14 7.23
N TYR A 29 9.29 -14.55 6.87
CA TYR A 29 8.09 -13.73 6.92
C TYR A 29 7.34 -14.01 8.22
N ARG A 30 6.98 -12.92 8.91
CA ARG A 30 6.18 -12.94 10.13
C ARG A 30 4.87 -12.21 9.89
N PHE A 31 3.78 -12.80 10.30
CA PHE A 31 2.47 -12.20 10.20
C PHE A 31 1.79 -12.22 11.56
N VAL A 32 1.27 -11.07 11.98
CA VAL A 32 0.49 -10.90 13.20
C VAL A 32 -0.73 -10.05 12.92
N TYR A 33 -1.86 -10.39 13.52
CA TYR A 33 -3.01 -9.51 13.51
C TYR A 33 -2.77 -8.33 14.47
N THR A 34 -3.37 -7.19 14.14
CA THR A 34 -3.41 -6.02 15.02
C THR A 34 -4.74 -5.96 15.74
N GLN A 35 -4.84 -5.09 16.74
CA GLN A 35 -6.13 -4.80 17.39
C GLN A 35 -7.17 -4.24 16.40
N GLY A 36 -6.75 -3.74 15.23
CA GLY A 36 -7.65 -3.32 14.16
C GLY A 36 -8.56 -4.44 13.69
N ALA A 37 -8.06 -5.69 13.65
CA ALA A 37 -8.86 -6.85 13.24
C ALA A 37 -10.11 -7.04 14.10
N THR A 38 -10.03 -6.76 15.40
CA THR A 38 -11.19 -6.87 16.31
C THR A 38 -12.16 -5.70 16.20
N ARG A 39 -11.79 -4.64 15.51
CA ARG A 39 -12.61 -3.42 15.34
C ARG A 39 -13.39 -3.38 14.05
N VAL A 40 -13.03 -4.23 13.08
CA VAL A 40 -13.75 -4.34 11.81
C VAL A 40 -14.95 -5.25 12.00
N PRO A 41 -16.18 -4.77 11.81
CA PRO A 41 -17.38 -5.61 11.93
C PRO A 41 -17.33 -6.77 10.95
N GLY A 42 -17.62 -7.98 11.43
CA GLY A 42 -17.63 -9.17 10.59
C GLY A 42 -16.27 -9.60 10.04
N PHE A 43 -15.16 -9.16 10.67
CA PHE A 43 -13.83 -9.53 10.22
C PHE A 43 -13.63 -11.04 10.19
N GLU A 44 -13.22 -11.54 9.05
CA GLU A 44 -12.85 -12.94 8.86
C GLU A 44 -11.32 -13.07 8.77
N THR A 45 -10.79 -14.07 9.47
CA THR A 45 -9.36 -14.36 9.47
C THR A 45 -8.87 -14.87 8.10
N PHE A 46 -7.60 -14.66 7.79
CA PHE A 46 -7.05 -14.97 6.47
C PHE A 46 -6.63 -16.44 6.35
N GLY A 47 -7.44 -17.24 5.71
CA GLY A 47 -7.12 -18.62 5.35
C GLY A 47 -6.65 -19.47 6.54
N ARG A 48 -5.39 -19.94 6.51
CA ARG A 48 -4.83 -20.75 7.59
C ARG A 48 -4.36 -19.96 8.81
N MET A 49 -4.38 -18.64 8.75
CA MET A 49 -4.01 -17.75 9.84
C MET A 49 -5.26 -17.44 10.69
N SER A 50 -5.85 -18.46 11.33
CA SER A 50 -7.18 -18.41 11.95
C SER A 50 -7.22 -17.92 13.40
N ASN A 51 -6.07 -17.72 14.05
CA ASN A 51 -5.99 -17.23 15.42
C ASN A 51 -5.49 -15.78 15.43
N LEU A 52 -6.29 -14.86 15.97
CA LEU A 52 -5.97 -13.43 16.03
C LEU A 52 -4.80 -13.09 16.96
N GLU A 53 -4.50 -13.96 17.93
CA GLU A 53 -3.43 -13.75 18.92
C GLU A 53 -2.12 -14.43 18.55
N ALA A 54 -2.13 -15.28 17.51
CA ALA A 54 -0.96 -16.02 17.11
C ALA A 54 -0.02 -15.22 16.22
N GLU A 55 1.28 -15.48 16.36
CA GLU A 55 2.28 -15.12 15.36
C GLU A 55 2.43 -16.28 14.36
N TYR A 56 2.42 -15.95 13.09
CA TYR A 56 2.65 -16.91 12.00
C TYR A 56 4.00 -16.62 11.37
N VAL A 57 4.84 -17.65 11.27
CA VAL A 57 6.19 -17.54 10.70
C VAL A 57 6.32 -18.50 9.53
N SER A 58 6.99 -18.07 8.46
CA SER A 58 7.18 -18.85 7.25
C SER A 58 8.47 -18.43 6.52
N ASP A 59 9.22 -19.39 5.99
CA ASP A 59 10.37 -19.12 5.13
C ASP A 59 9.94 -18.63 3.71
N ALA A 60 8.69 -18.88 3.34
CA ALA A 60 8.10 -18.40 2.09
C ALA A 60 7.01 -17.37 2.38
N LEU A 61 6.84 -16.41 1.47
CA LEU A 61 5.74 -15.44 1.55
C LEU A 61 4.39 -16.16 1.59
N PHE A 62 3.54 -15.78 2.55
CA PHE A 62 2.21 -16.39 2.70
C PHE A 62 1.41 -16.31 1.41
N PRO A 63 0.63 -17.35 1.05
CA PRO A 63 -0.12 -17.41 -0.21
C PRO A 63 -1.02 -16.20 -0.47
N LEU A 64 -1.62 -15.65 0.59
CA LEU A 64 -2.42 -14.42 0.53
C LEU A 64 -1.66 -13.28 -0.16
N PHE A 65 -0.38 -13.12 0.14
CA PHE A 65 0.47 -12.05 -0.38
C PHE A 65 1.24 -12.48 -1.64
N ALA A 66 1.67 -13.74 -1.71
CA ALA A 66 2.36 -14.27 -2.89
C ALA A 66 1.51 -14.16 -4.17
N ASN A 67 0.19 -14.31 -4.04
CA ASN A 67 -0.74 -14.15 -5.16
C ASN A 67 -0.93 -12.69 -5.62
N ARG A 68 -0.34 -11.70 -4.93
CA ARG A 68 -0.45 -10.26 -5.22
C ARG A 68 0.77 -9.67 -5.89
N VAL A 69 1.83 -10.46 -6.03
CA VAL A 69 3.05 -10.08 -6.73
C VAL A 69 3.08 -10.68 -8.14
N LEU A 70 3.76 -9.99 -9.04
CA LEU A 70 3.91 -10.48 -10.41
C LEU A 70 4.94 -11.62 -10.45
N ALA A 71 4.61 -12.72 -11.10
CA ALA A 71 5.54 -13.83 -11.22
C ALA A 71 6.80 -13.42 -12.04
N LYS A 72 7.98 -13.65 -11.48
CA LYS A 72 9.27 -13.26 -12.09
C LYS A 72 9.55 -13.86 -13.46
N VAL A 73 8.91 -14.99 -13.79
CA VAL A 73 9.02 -15.70 -15.07
C VAL A 73 8.23 -15.02 -16.21
N ARG A 74 7.39 -14.03 -15.90
CA ARG A 74 6.59 -13.35 -16.92
C ARG A 74 7.46 -12.42 -17.77
N PRO A 75 7.27 -12.40 -19.10
CA PRO A 75 8.04 -11.54 -19.98
C PRO A 75 7.95 -10.04 -19.64
N GLU A 76 6.82 -9.60 -19.14
CA GLU A 76 6.57 -8.22 -18.75
C GLU A 76 7.24 -7.80 -17.42
N TYR A 77 7.75 -8.75 -16.61
CA TYR A 77 8.30 -8.49 -15.28
C TYR A 77 9.39 -7.40 -15.28
N PRO A 78 10.38 -7.37 -16.19
CA PRO A 78 11.40 -6.32 -16.19
C PRO A 78 10.85 -4.91 -16.45
N ARG A 79 9.83 -4.80 -17.34
CA ARG A 79 9.15 -3.53 -17.60
C ARG A 79 8.33 -3.07 -16.40
N TYR A 80 7.64 -3.99 -15.76
CA TYR A 80 6.87 -3.77 -14.58
C TYR A 80 7.73 -3.26 -13.42
N MET A 81 8.88 -3.87 -13.13
CA MET A 81 9.81 -3.43 -12.10
C MET A 81 10.33 -2.01 -12.36
N ARG A 82 10.67 -1.67 -13.60
CA ARG A 82 11.06 -0.30 -13.98
C ARG A 82 9.93 0.71 -13.75
N TRP A 83 8.71 0.34 -14.11
CA TRP A 83 7.54 1.19 -13.87
C TRP A 83 7.29 1.44 -12.37
N LEU A 84 7.54 0.45 -11.53
CA LEU A 84 7.50 0.61 -10.07
C LEU A 84 8.66 1.45 -9.51
N GLY A 85 9.68 1.75 -10.32
CA GLY A 85 10.91 2.37 -9.85
C GLY A 85 11.72 1.45 -8.92
N LEU A 86 11.61 0.13 -9.14
CA LEU A 86 12.32 -0.91 -8.40
C LEU A 86 13.45 -1.50 -9.23
N GLU A 87 14.61 -1.69 -8.59
CA GLU A 87 15.76 -2.28 -9.26
C GLU A 87 15.64 -3.80 -9.29
N GLN A 88 15.59 -4.36 -10.49
CA GLN A 88 15.50 -5.81 -10.67
C GLN A 88 16.74 -6.50 -10.08
N GLY A 89 16.53 -7.53 -9.26
CA GLY A 89 17.59 -8.27 -8.59
C GLY A 89 17.95 -7.74 -7.19
N ARG A 90 17.58 -6.51 -6.85
CA ARG A 90 17.70 -5.96 -5.50
C ARG A 90 16.38 -5.92 -4.75
N ALA A 91 15.30 -5.58 -5.46
CA ALA A 91 13.96 -5.54 -4.88
C ALA A 91 13.39 -6.95 -4.67
N ASP A 92 12.65 -7.10 -3.62
CA ASP A 92 11.97 -8.34 -3.26
C ASP A 92 10.43 -8.19 -3.31
N ALA A 93 9.73 -9.23 -2.88
CA ALA A 93 8.26 -9.23 -2.86
C ALA A 93 7.68 -8.21 -1.87
N MET A 94 8.39 -7.87 -0.78
CA MET A 94 7.95 -6.84 0.17
C MET A 94 8.02 -5.45 -0.47
N ASP A 95 9.08 -5.17 -1.23
CA ASP A 95 9.23 -3.92 -1.96
C ASP A 95 8.14 -3.77 -3.02
N GLU A 96 7.84 -4.85 -3.76
CA GLU A 96 6.77 -4.88 -4.76
C GLU A 96 5.40 -4.64 -4.11
N LEU A 97 5.07 -5.37 -3.05
CA LEU A 97 3.82 -5.22 -2.30
C LEU A 97 3.68 -3.81 -1.72
N GLY A 98 4.72 -3.28 -1.11
CA GLY A 98 4.71 -1.94 -0.53
C GLY A 98 4.58 -0.83 -1.58
N ARG A 99 5.02 -1.08 -2.82
CA ARG A 99 4.89 -0.12 -3.92
C ARG A 99 3.52 -0.17 -4.58
N THR A 100 2.97 -1.36 -4.79
CA THR A 100 1.69 -1.57 -5.48
C THR A 100 0.49 -1.54 -4.54
N GLY A 101 0.72 -1.67 -3.23
CA GLY A 101 -0.33 -1.92 -2.25
C GLY A 101 -0.87 -3.34 -2.32
N GLY A 102 -0.39 -4.18 -3.24
CA GLY A 102 -0.89 -5.53 -3.45
C GLY A 102 -2.39 -5.59 -3.75
N ILE A 103 -2.95 -4.54 -4.35
CA ILE A 103 -4.39 -4.37 -4.55
C ILE A 103 -4.94 -5.40 -5.54
N ARG A 104 -6.11 -5.93 -5.23
CA ARG A 104 -6.90 -6.79 -6.12
C ARG A 104 -8.33 -6.28 -6.20
N ALA A 105 -8.93 -6.44 -7.37
CA ALA A 105 -10.34 -6.07 -7.57
C ALA A 105 -11.33 -6.98 -6.80
N THR A 106 -10.84 -8.09 -6.25
CA THR A 106 -11.66 -9.13 -5.61
C THR A 106 -11.76 -9.01 -4.10
N ASP A 107 -11.00 -8.09 -3.49
CA ASP A 107 -11.03 -7.89 -2.04
C ASP A 107 -10.69 -6.44 -1.67
N GLY A 108 -11.02 -6.04 -0.44
CA GLY A 108 -10.76 -4.72 0.11
C GLY A 108 -9.41 -4.60 0.85
N LEU A 109 -8.40 -5.41 0.49
CA LEU A 109 -7.11 -5.38 1.17
C LEU A 109 -6.10 -4.50 0.44
N GLU A 110 -5.32 -3.76 1.24
CA GLU A 110 -4.16 -3.00 0.78
C GLU A 110 -2.99 -3.16 1.74
N LEU A 111 -1.79 -3.26 1.18
CA LEU A 111 -0.55 -3.28 1.95
C LEU A 111 0.09 -1.90 1.92
N VAL A 112 0.28 -1.32 3.09
CA VAL A 112 0.83 0.02 3.26
C VAL A 112 2.19 -0.09 3.96
N PRO A 113 3.26 0.53 3.42
CA PRO A 113 4.54 0.58 4.09
C PRO A 113 4.41 1.10 5.53
N CYS A 114 5.03 0.41 6.48
CA CYS A 114 5.22 0.97 7.82
C CYS A 114 6.30 2.06 7.70
N PRO A 115 5.98 3.33 7.92
CA PRO A 115 6.97 4.38 7.80
C PRO A 115 7.99 4.28 8.95
N GLU A 116 9.27 4.30 8.58
CA GLU A 116 10.37 4.37 9.54
C GLU A 116 10.99 5.77 9.46
N PRO A 117 11.35 6.39 10.59
CA PRO A 117 12.02 7.67 10.55
C PRO A 117 13.42 7.52 9.95
N THR A 118 13.81 8.47 9.12
CA THR A 118 15.18 8.64 8.67
C THR A 118 16.06 9.17 9.82
N ASP A 119 17.38 9.15 9.67
CA ASP A 119 18.33 9.60 10.69
C ASP A 119 18.11 11.08 11.12
N ASP A 120 17.52 11.89 10.25
CA ASP A 120 17.13 13.29 10.53
C ASP A 120 15.69 13.42 11.07
N GLY A 121 15.03 12.30 11.40
CA GLY A 121 13.69 12.26 12.00
C GLY A 121 12.54 12.51 11.03
N ARG A 122 12.79 12.46 9.73
CA ARG A 122 11.75 12.58 8.71
C ARG A 122 11.20 11.20 8.33
N TYR A 123 10.01 11.20 7.72
CA TYR A 123 9.41 10.01 7.15
C TYR A 123 9.36 10.14 5.63
N GLU A 124 9.89 9.13 4.92
CA GLU A 124 9.78 9.04 3.47
C GLU A 124 8.85 7.89 3.09
N ILE A 125 7.78 8.21 2.39
CA ILE A 125 6.82 7.23 1.89
C ILE A 125 6.65 7.42 0.39
N ARG A 126 6.66 6.32 -0.36
CA ARG A 126 6.40 6.31 -1.79
C ARG A 126 5.06 5.63 -2.05
N PHE A 127 4.19 6.29 -2.78
CA PHE A 127 2.86 5.80 -3.09
C PHE A 127 2.42 6.25 -4.48
N PHE A 128 1.40 5.60 -5.02
CA PHE A 128 0.74 6.06 -6.23
C PHE A 128 -0.41 6.99 -5.89
N ALA A 129 -0.50 8.10 -6.62
CA ALA A 129 -1.67 8.97 -6.55
C ALA A 129 -2.91 8.20 -7.03
N ARG A 130 -4.01 8.36 -6.34
CA ARG A 130 -5.29 7.72 -6.64
C ARG A 130 -6.37 8.76 -6.86
N GLY A 131 -7.50 8.32 -7.37
CA GLY A 131 -8.65 9.20 -7.56
C GLY A 131 -8.56 10.12 -8.77
N LEU A 132 -7.50 10.04 -9.60
CA LEU A 132 -7.31 10.91 -10.76
C LEU A 132 -8.52 10.94 -11.70
N ARG A 133 -9.21 9.81 -11.86
CA ARG A 133 -10.42 9.68 -12.68
C ARG A 133 -11.64 10.46 -12.16
N HIS A 134 -11.59 10.91 -10.91
CA HIS A 134 -12.67 11.65 -10.27
C HIS A 134 -12.45 13.17 -10.32
N LEU A 135 -11.30 13.60 -10.85
CA LEU A 135 -11.04 15.01 -11.04
C LEU A 135 -11.81 15.53 -12.25
N PRO A 136 -12.32 16.77 -12.19
CA PRO A 136 -12.89 17.45 -13.35
C PRO A 136 -11.93 17.47 -14.54
N ASP A 137 -12.48 17.40 -15.76
CA ASP A 137 -11.70 17.32 -17.01
C ASP A 137 -10.69 18.47 -17.16
N GLU A 138 -11.02 19.65 -16.66
CA GLU A 138 -10.12 20.81 -16.66
C GLU A 138 -8.82 20.60 -15.88
N TYR A 139 -8.83 19.72 -14.85
CA TYR A 139 -7.64 19.35 -14.07
C TYR A 139 -6.90 18.14 -14.63
N GLN A 140 -7.56 17.33 -15.46
CA GLN A 140 -6.92 16.16 -16.07
C GLN A 140 -5.77 16.55 -17.01
N ALA A 141 -5.92 17.63 -17.76
CA ALA A 141 -4.86 18.18 -18.60
C ALA A 141 -3.60 18.60 -17.81
N SER A 142 -3.75 18.89 -16.52
CA SER A 142 -2.61 19.25 -15.66
C SER A 142 -1.64 18.11 -15.41
N PHE A 143 -2.05 16.85 -15.63
CA PHE A 143 -1.14 15.69 -15.46
C PHE A 143 -0.13 15.58 -16.58
N ASP A 144 -0.49 16.00 -17.80
CA ASP A 144 0.36 15.91 -18.97
C ASP A 144 1.57 16.86 -18.90
N VAL A 145 1.49 17.87 -18.02
CA VAL A 145 2.55 18.85 -17.81
C VAL A 145 3.39 18.60 -16.56
N LEU A 146 3.07 17.56 -15.78
CA LEU A 146 3.88 17.19 -14.61
C LEU A 146 5.21 16.58 -15.04
N GLU A 147 6.27 17.01 -14.40
CA GLU A 147 7.62 16.51 -14.64
C GLU A 147 8.12 15.61 -13.52
N VAL A 148 8.99 14.65 -13.88
CA VAL A 148 9.67 13.80 -12.89
C VAL A 148 10.54 14.67 -11.98
N GLY A 149 10.38 14.51 -10.67
CA GLY A 149 11.07 15.32 -9.67
C GLY A 149 10.37 16.64 -9.33
N GLN A 150 9.26 16.96 -9.97
CA GLN A 150 8.47 18.13 -9.61
C GLN A 150 7.91 18.00 -8.19
N ARG A 151 8.03 19.07 -7.41
CA ARG A 151 7.46 19.13 -6.06
C ARG A 151 5.96 19.38 -6.13
N LEU A 152 5.20 18.55 -5.41
CA LEU A 152 3.77 18.72 -5.18
C LEU A 152 3.52 18.90 -3.69
N TYR A 153 2.52 19.68 -3.35
CA TYR A 153 2.12 19.92 -1.97
C TYR A 153 0.83 19.20 -1.66
N LEU A 154 0.77 18.59 -0.48
CA LEU A 154 -0.44 17.94 0.01
C LEU A 154 -1.26 18.95 0.79
N MET A 155 -2.55 19.03 0.49
CA MET A 155 -3.52 19.81 1.22
C MET A 155 -4.77 18.99 1.51
N ARG A 156 -5.49 19.30 2.58
CA ARG A 156 -6.78 18.65 2.84
C ARG A 156 -7.77 18.98 1.74
N ASP A 157 -8.59 17.99 1.41
CA ASP A 157 -9.74 18.13 0.53
C ASP A 157 -11.01 18.30 1.37
N PRO A 158 -11.43 19.54 1.72
CA PRO A 158 -12.59 19.75 2.57
C PRO A 158 -13.92 19.48 1.84
N GLN A 159 -13.88 19.27 0.53
CA GLN A 159 -15.05 18.98 -0.31
C GLN A 159 -15.22 17.49 -0.59
N ASN A 160 -14.39 16.63 0.02
CA ASN A 160 -14.51 15.19 -0.14
C ASN A 160 -15.64 14.65 0.75
N ASP A 161 -16.74 14.26 0.12
CA ASP A 161 -17.91 13.71 0.83
C ASP A 161 -17.68 12.30 1.41
N PHE A 162 -16.63 11.62 0.96
CA PHE A 162 -16.39 10.21 1.31
C PHE A 162 -15.33 10.04 2.40
N ASP A 163 -14.31 10.90 2.43
CA ASP A 163 -13.20 10.81 3.36
C ASP A 163 -12.80 12.20 3.87
N ALA A 164 -13.16 12.49 5.12
CA ALA A 164 -12.81 13.76 5.78
C ALA A 164 -11.29 13.98 5.93
N MET A 165 -10.48 12.94 5.74
CA MET A 165 -9.02 13.00 5.79
C MET A 165 -8.38 12.97 4.39
N ALA A 166 -9.18 13.03 3.34
CA ALA A 166 -8.68 13.05 1.96
C ALA A 166 -7.68 14.18 1.73
N LEU A 167 -6.67 13.89 0.95
CA LEU A 167 -5.63 14.83 0.56
C LEU A 167 -5.63 15.02 -0.95
N MET A 168 -5.55 16.27 -1.37
CA MET A 168 -5.26 16.66 -2.75
C MET A 168 -3.78 16.99 -2.90
N MET A 169 -3.25 16.76 -4.09
CA MET A 169 -1.92 17.23 -4.50
C MET A 169 -2.09 18.45 -5.41
N ARG A 170 -1.28 19.47 -5.18
CA ARG A 170 -1.23 20.68 -6.03
C ARG A 170 0.19 21.05 -6.39
N THR A 171 0.34 21.71 -7.54
CA THR A 171 1.55 22.40 -7.93
C THR A 171 1.56 23.81 -7.31
N GLY A 172 2.75 24.29 -6.92
CA GLY A 172 2.90 25.60 -6.29
C GLY A 172 2.68 25.56 -4.76
N ASP A 173 3.23 26.57 -4.10
CA ASP A 173 3.12 26.75 -2.65
C ASP A 173 1.67 27.10 -2.27
N PRO A 174 1.17 26.64 -1.13
CA PRO A 174 -0.17 26.97 -0.66
C PRO A 174 -0.34 28.43 -0.33
#